data_1b044ba6b009cfba84ea08ca4b22a39d
#
_entry.id   1b044ba6b009cfba84ea08ca4b22a39d
#
_cell.length_a   1.000
_cell.length_b   1.000
_cell.length_c   1.000
_cell.angle_alpha   90.00
_cell.angle_beta   90.00
_cell.angle_gamma   90.00
#
_symmetry.space_group_name_H-M   'P 1'
#
loop_
_entity.id
_entity.type
_entity.pdbx_description
1 polymer ?
#
loop_
_entity_poly.entity_id
_entity_poly.type
_entity_poly.pdbx_seq_one_letter_code
_entity_poly.pdbx_strand_id
1 'polypeptide(L)'
;MPADGYLDYIELPGADIPATKKFYGSVFGWSFTDYGPDYVAFDSAGRQGGFNAERKVVNTGGPLIVLYAADLDGMEAKVKAAGAEIVSRETFEGGRRFHFRDPNGNEVAVWTKSG
;
A
#
# COMPACT_ATOMS: atom_id res chain seq x y z
N MET A 1 19.17 5.79 10.73
CA MET A 1 18.92 6.75 11.83
C MET A 1 17.91 7.79 11.39
N PRO A 2 16.96 8.14 12.23
CA PRO A 2 16.04 9.24 11.92
C PRO A 2 16.80 10.56 11.76
N ALA A 3 16.31 11.40 10.87
CA ALA A 3 16.89 12.72 10.63
C ALA A 3 15.75 13.74 10.62
N ASP A 4 16.06 14.94 11.11
CA ASP A 4 15.03 15.98 11.24
C ASP A 4 14.41 16.31 9.88
N GLY A 5 13.09 16.24 9.82
CA GLY A 5 12.35 16.58 8.61
C GLY A 5 12.25 15.47 7.56
N TYR A 6 12.93 14.35 7.75
CA TYR A 6 12.83 13.22 6.82
C TYR A 6 11.52 12.47 7.04
N LEU A 7 11.03 11.86 5.97
CA LEU A 7 9.86 10.99 6.06
C LEU A 7 10.27 9.70 6.76
N ASP A 8 9.83 9.53 8.00
CA ASP A 8 10.29 8.46 8.88
C ASP A 8 9.33 7.28 8.93
N TYR A 9 8.02 7.55 8.92
CA TYR A 9 7.01 6.56 9.22
C TYR A 9 5.72 6.93 8.50
N ILE A 10 5.02 5.94 7.98
CA ILE A 10 3.75 6.15 7.28
C ILE A 10 2.68 5.35 8.02
N GLU A 11 1.63 6.03 8.47
CA GLU A 11 0.50 5.36 9.11
C GLU A 11 -0.73 5.46 8.22
N LEU A 12 -1.37 4.32 8.02
CA LEU A 12 -2.52 4.20 7.12
C LEU A 12 -3.74 3.70 7.91
N PRO A 13 -4.95 4.06 7.46
CA PRO A 13 -6.16 3.43 8.00
C PRO A 13 -6.14 1.93 7.78
N GLY A 14 -6.55 1.17 8.81
CA GLY A 14 -6.51 -0.28 8.76
C GLY A 14 -7.67 -0.89 9.52
N ALA A 15 -8.90 -0.67 9.07
CA ALA A 15 -10.10 -1.15 9.78
C ALA A 15 -10.12 -2.68 9.90
N ASP A 16 -9.52 -3.38 8.95
CA ASP A 16 -9.50 -4.86 8.96
C ASP A 16 -8.05 -5.32 8.98
N ILE A 17 -7.49 -5.46 10.17
CA ILE A 17 -6.08 -5.85 10.34
C ILE A 17 -5.79 -7.25 9.76
N PRO A 18 -6.60 -8.30 10.04
CA PRO A 18 -6.32 -9.61 9.44
C PRO A 18 -6.32 -9.59 7.92
N ALA A 19 -7.29 -8.94 7.30
CA ALA A 19 -7.34 -8.84 5.83
C ALA A 19 -6.17 -8.03 5.29
N THR A 20 -5.75 -6.98 6.00
CA THR A 20 -4.61 -6.15 5.64
C THR A 20 -3.33 -6.98 5.60
N LYS A 21 -3.06 -7.75 6.66
CA LYS A 21 -1.86 -8.60 6.73
C LYS A 21 -1.87 -9.63 5.61
N LYS A 22 -3.01 -10.26 5.37
CA LYS A 22 -3.12 -11.27 4.32
C LYS A 22 -2.85 -10.65 2.95
N PHE A 23 -3.46 -9.51 2.67
CA PHE A 23 -3.34 -8.86 1.37
C PHE A 23 -1.90 -8.42 1.10
N TYR A 24 -1.34 -7.58 1.97
CA TYR A 24 -0.01 -7.03 1.74
C TYR A 24 1.09 -8.08 1.88
N GLY A 25 0.86 -9.08 2.74
CA GLY A 25 1.80 -10.19 2.88
C GLY A 25 1.84 -11.08 1.65
N SER A 26 0.69 -11.44 1.08
CA SER A 26 0.64 -12.35 -0.07
C SER A 26 0.96 -11.64 -1.38
N VAL A 27 0.55 -10.38 -1.55
CA VAL A 27 0.76 -9.67 -2.81
C VAL A 27 2.14 -9.06 -2.91
N PHE A 28 2.58 -8.40 -1.83
CA PHE A 28 3.83 -7.61 -1.84
C PHE A 28 4.93 -8.19 -0.97
N GLY A 29 4.64 -9.26 -0.21
CA GLY A 29 5.66 -9.89 0.63
C GLY A 29 6.01 -9.12 1.89
N TRP A 30 5.13 -8.23 2.36
CA TRP A 30 5.38 -7.47 3.58
C TRP A 30 5.29 -8.35 4.82
N SER A 31 6.10 -8.02 5.82
CA SER A 31 6.10 -8.67 7.14
C SER A 31 5.53 -7.70 8.16
N PHE A 32 4.83 -8.25 9.15
CA PHE A 32 4.09 -7.45 10.11
C PHE A 32 4.41 -7.83 11.54
N THR A 33 4.32 -6.84 12.43
CA THR A 33 4.42 -7.02 13.88
C THR A 33 3.15 -6.44 14.52
N ASP A 34 2.46 -7.27 15.29
CA ASP A 34 1.21 -6.85 15.95
C ASP A 34 1.51 -6.04 17.22
N TYR A 35 0.79 -4.95 17.39
CA TYR A 35 0.82 -4.13 18.60
C TYR A 35 -0.61 -3.96 19.10
N GLY A 36 -1.17 -5.05 19.68
CA GLY A 36 -2.55 -5.10 20.11
C GLY A 36 -3.48 -5.39 18.93
N PRO A 37 -4.81 -5.40 19.18
CA PRO A 37 -5.78 -5.78 18.16
C PRO A 37 -6.03 -4.69 17.12
N ASP A 38 -5.67 -3.44 17.41
CA ASP A 38 -6.04 -2.29 16.59
C ASP A 38 -4.86 -1.66 15.85
N TYR A 39 -3.68 -2.28 15.91
CA TYR A 39 -2.50 -1.73 15.26
C TYR A 39 -1.55 -2.83 14.80
N VAL A 40 -1.02 -2.68 13.60
CA VAL A 40 0.02 -3.57 13.09
C VAL A 40 1.07 -2.72 12.37
N ALA A 41 2.34 -3.01 12.60
CA ALA A 41 3.43 -2.29 11.97
C ALA A 41 4.07 -3.14 10.87
N PHE A 42 4.65 -2.48 9.87
CA PHE A 42 5.47 -3.12 8.84
C PHE A 42 6.81 -2.41 8.74
N ASP A 43 7.85 -3.15 8.35
CA ASP A 43 9.19 -2.59 8.18
C ASP A 43 9.90 -3.11 6.93
N SER A 44 9.21 -3.91 6.13
CA SER A 44 9.77 -4.60 4.97
C SER A 44 9.32 -4.02 3.64
N ALA A 45 8.71 -2.83 3.67
CA ALA A 45 8.14 -2.20 2.48
C ALA A 45 9.02 -1.07 1.91
N GLY A 46 10.27 -1.03 2.31
CA GLY A 46 11.19 0.07 1.95
C GLY A 46 11.12 1.23 2.91
N ARG A 47 10.02 1.38 3.64
CA ARG A 47 9.82 2.36 4.71
C ARG A 47 9.08 1.67 5.84
N GLN A 48 9.29 2.16 7.05
CA GLN A 48 8.52 1.70 8.18
C GLN A 48 7.15 2.36 8.18
N GLY A 49 6.16 1.66 8.71
CA GLY A 49 4.84 2.22 8.82
C GLY A 49 3.92 1.29 9.58
N GLY A 50 2.65 1.60 9.56
CA GLY A 50 1.66 0.79 10.23
C GLY A 50 0.26 1.04 9.72
N PHE A 51 -0.65 0.15 10.11
CA PHE A 51 -2.08 0.28 9.87
C PHE A 51 -2.78 0.41 11.22
N ASN A 52 -3.60 1.45 11.34
CA ASN A 52 -4.30 1.78 12.57
C ASN A 52 -5.79 1.60 12.35
N ALA A 53 -6.40 0.66 13.10
CA ALA A 53 -7.82 0.35 12.95
C ALA A 53 -8.73 1.53 13.33
N GLU A 54 -8.21 2.45 14.15
CA GLU A 54 -8.98 3.61 14.60
C GLU A 54 -8.88 4.80 13.65
N ARG A 55 -7.98 4.75 12.65
CA ARG A 55 -7.83 5.83 11.69
C ARG A 55 -8.81 5.62 10.54
N LYS A 56 -9.58 6.66 10.23
CA LYS A 56 -10.61 6.54 9.19
C LYS A 56 -10.00 6.75 7.81
N VAL A 57 -10.47 5.96 6.84
CA VAL A 57 -10.03 6.07 5.45
C VAL A 57 -10.55 7.38 4.84
N VAL A 58 -9.72 7.99 3.99
CA VAL A 58 -10.10 9.16 3.18
C VAL A 58 -10.23 8.67 1.75
N ASN A 59 -11.44 8.70 1.21
CA ASN A 59 -11.72 8.15 -0.12
C ASN A 59 -11.27 9.06 -1.25
N THR A 60 -11.14 10.36 -1.02
CA THR A 60 -10.82 11.35 -2.05
C THR A 60 -9.89 12.39 -1.45
N GLY A 61 -8.78 12.67 -2.15
CA GLY A 61 -7.92 13.80 -1.82
C GLY A 61 -6.93 13.59 -0.69
N GLY A 62 -6.83 12.40 -0.12
CA GLY A 62 -5.81 12.10 0.87
C GLY A 62 -4.46 11.84 0.21
N PRO A 63 -3.39 11.68 1.00
CA PRO A 63 -2.09 11.31 0.45
C PRO A 63 -2.16 9.98 -0.30
N LEU A 64 -1.34 9.84 -1.33
CA LEU A 64 -1.27 8.64 -2.14
C LEU A 64 0.04 7.93 -1.85
N ILE A 65 -0.04 6.66 -1.48
CA ILE A 65 1.13 5.80 -1.34
C ILE A 65 1.38 5.17 -2.70
N VAL A 66 2.62 5.26 -3.19
CA VAL A 66 2.98 4.71 -4.50
C VAL A 66 4.08 3.68 -4.30
N LEU A 67 3.79 2.45 -4.72
CA LEU A 67 4.73 1.34 -4.68
C LEU A 67 5.37 1.17 -6.05
N TYR A 68 6.46 0.43 -6.13
CA TYR A 68 7.14 0.13 -7.39
C TYR A 68 7.01 -1.35 -7.71
N ALA A 69 6.85 -1.69 -8.99
CA ALA A 69 6.95 -3.06 -9.46
C ALA A 69 7.63 -3.05 -10.82
N ALA A 70 8.68 -3.86 -10.97
CA ALA A 70 9.35 -3.98 -12.27
C ALA A 70 8.41 -4.59 -13.32
N ASP A 71 7.61 -5.58 -12.92
CA ASP A 71 6.58 -6.20 -13.78
C ASP A 71 5.21 -5.68 -13.34
N LEU A 72 4.82 -4.55 -13.92
CA LEU A 72 3.58 -3.91 -13.51
C LEU A 72 2.35 -4.75 -13.84
N ASP A 73 2.33 -5.37 -15.03
CA ASP A 73 1.18 -6.18 -15.43
C ASP A 73 1.03 -7.41 -14.55
N GLY A 74 2.15 -8.05 -14.19
CA GLY A 74 2.13 -9.17 -13.26
C GLY A 74 1.67 -8.75 -11.88
N MET A 75 2.08 -7.58 -11.41
CA MET A 75 1.64 -7.08 -10.12
C MET A 75 0.15 -6.75 -10.13
N GLU A 76 -0.35 -6.14 -11.20
CA GLU A 76 -1.79 -5.87 -11.32
C GLU A 76 -2.58 -7.17 -11.26
N ALA A 77 -2.11 -8.23 -11.93
CA ALA A 77 -2.77 -9.53 -11.89
C ALA A 77 -2.82 -10.10 -10.47
N LYS A 78 -1.74 -9.95 -9.71
CA LYS A 78 -1.71 -10.41 -8.31
C LYS A 78 -2.67 -9.62 -7.43
N VAL A 79 -2.74 -8.31 -7.62
CA VAL A 79 -3.64 -7.43 -6.87
C VAL A 79 -5.09 -7.84 -7.14
N LYS A 80 -5.44 -8.06 -8.42
CA LYS A 80 -6.78 -8.49 -8.81
C LYS A 80 -7.10 -9.88 -8.25
N ALA A 81 -6.16 -10.81 -8.33
CA ALA A 81 -6.37 -12.16 -7.81
C ALA A 81 -6.59 -12.18 -6.30
N ALA A 82 -6.05 -11.19 -5.60
CA ALA A 82 -6.25 -11.05 -4.15
C ALA A 82 -7.58 -10.36 -3.81
N GLY A 83 -8.39 -10.00 -4.82
CA GLY A 83 -9.71 -9.46 -4.62
C GLY A 83 -9.79 -7.94 -4.60
N ALA A 84 -8.70 -7.23 -4.86
CA ALA A 84 -8.72 -5.78 -4.84
C ALA A 84 -9.30 -5.22 -6.14
N GLU A 85 -9.96 -4.07 -6.03
CA GLU A 85 -10.51 -3.36 -7.17
C GLU A 85 -9.44 -2.49 -7.81
N ILE A 86 -9.30 -2.57 -9.14
CA ILE A 86 -8.45 -1.64 -9.89
C ILE A 86 -9.26 -0.38 -10.19
N VAL A 87 -8.79 0.75 -9.66
CA VAL A 87 -9.52 2.02 -9.75
C VAL A 87 -9.23 2.72 -11.07
N SER A 88 -7.95 2.75 -11.48
CA SER A 88 -7.57 3.47 -12.68
C SER A 88 -6.20 3.02 -13.17
N ARG A 89 -5.89 3.36 -14.41
CA ARG A 89 -4.57 3.15 -15.01
C ARG A 89 -4.16 4.44 -15.69
N GLU A 90 -2.86 4.79 -15.58
CA GLU A 90 -2.34 6.03 -16.17
C GLU A 90 -1.00 5.76 -16.83
N THR A 91 -0.79 6.42 -17.96
CA THR A 91 0.52 6.46 -18.63
C THR A 91 1.00 7.90 -18.59
N PHE A 92 2.27 8.09 -18.26
CA PHE A 92 2.85 9.43 -18.15
C PHE A 92 4.28 9.38 -18.67
N GLU A 93 4.89 10.54 -18.82
CA GLU A 93 6.29 10.58 -19.20
C GLU A 93 7.12 9.96 -18.08
N GLY A 94 7.91 8.95 -18.42
CA GLY A 94 8.73 8.21 -17.45
C GLY A 94 8.17 6.89 -17.01
N GLY A 95 6.90 6.58 -17.29
CA GLY A 95 6.36 5.29 -16.90
C GLY A 95 4.85 5.19 -16.96
N ARG A 96 4.34 4.23 -16.22
CA ARG A 96 2.89 4.01 -16.10
C ARG A 96 2.59 3.47 -14.72
N ARG A 97 1.34 3.58 -14.30
CA ARG A 97 0.91 3.10 -12.99
C ARG A 97 -0.54 2.66 -13.01
N PHE A 98 -0.92 1.87 -12.03
CA PHE A 98 -2.32 1.58 -11.77
C PHE A 98 -2.62 1.90 -10.30
N HIS A 99 -3.89 2.18 -10.01
CA HIS A 99 -4.38 2.44 -8.67
C HIS A 99 -5.34 1.33 -8.27
N PHE A 100 -5.34 0.96 -7.00
CA PHE A 100 -6.25 -0.04 -6.48
C PHE A 100 -6.75 0.36 -5.09
N ARG A 101 -7.82 -0.29 -4.64
CA ARG A 101 -8.34 -0.16 -3.28
C ARG A 101 -7.88 -1.37 -2.47
N ASP A 102 -7.26 -1.11 -1.33
CA ASP A 102 -6.85 -2.19 -0.43
C ASP A 102 -8.05 -2.68 0.40
N PRO A 103 -7.89 -3.72 1.26
CA PRO A 103 -9.02 -4.25 2.05
C PRO A 103 -9.67 -3.23 2.97
N ASN A 104 -8.99 -2.13 3.30
CA ASN A 104 -9.52 -1.09 4.17
C ASN A 104 -10.18 0.05 3.40
N GLY A 105 -10.07 0.03 2.08
CA GLY A 105 -10.57 1.11 1.23
C GLY A 105 -9.53 2.18 0.91
N ASN A 106 -8.29 2.02 1.35
CA ASN A 106 -7.22 2.95 0.98
C ASN A 106 -6.93 2.84 -0.51
N GLU A 107 -6.77 3.98 -1.17
CA GLU A 107 -6.30 4.00 -2.54
C GLU A 107 -4.76 3.98 -2.53
N VAL A 108 -4.18 3.03 -3.25
CA VAL A 108 -2.74 2.84 -3.36
C VAL A 108 -2.41 2.69 -4.83
N ALA A 109 -1.26 3.21 -5.25
CA ALA A 109 -0.81 3.07 -6.64
C ALA A 109 0.46 2.21 -6.70
N VAL A 110 0.64 1.57 -7.84
CA VAL A 110 1.89 0.87 -8.17
C VAL A 110 2.35 1.42 -9.51
N TRP A 111 3.63 1.75 -9.61
CA TRP A 111 4.17 2.29 -10.85
C TRP A 111 5.36 1.47 -11.34
N THR A 112 5.67 1.62 -12.61
CA THR A 112 6.90 1.10 -13.19
C THR A 112 7.50 2.17 -14.09
N LYS A 113 8.81 2.21 -14.16
CA LYS A 113 9.49 3.14 -15.06
C LYS A 113 9.48 2.61 -16.49
N SER A 114 9.47 3.52 -17.47
CA SER A 114 9.59 3.13 -18.87
C SER A 114 11.04 2.83 -19.21
N GLY A 115 11.23 1.93 -20.14
CA GLY A 115 12.52 1.52 -20.59
C GLY A 115 13.16 0.47 -19.75
#